data_3488446b9fb589c9210701beed307702
#
_entry.id   3488446b9fb589c9210701beed307702
#
_cell.length_a   1.000
_cell.length_b   1.000
_cell.length_c   1.000
_cell.angle_alpha   90.00
_cell.angle_beta   90.00
_cell.angle_gamma   90.00
#
_symmetry.space_group_name_H-M   'P 1'
#
loop_
_entity.id
_entity.type
_entity.pdbx_description
1 polymer ?
#
loop_
_entity_poly.entity_id
_entity_poly.type
_entity_poly.pdbx_seq_one_letter_code
_entity_poly.pdbx_strand_id
1 'polypeptide(L)'
;MENLTFQKYKMREILRISNLISAHYFSNQKNYQTPDHLHEEAWEFVFCSQGMIHTFQGGEERVLKNNQILFHPPKTIHHLKVDDESTTMLVLSFVCTSEVMKLLQNQILKVDQSQRRMLMVIIQELGNAFELHDGHLELIDFHSNPNPVLGAEQMITCYLEGFLIGLLRDATHQKEQKWDAVTLEKALENRLASDIKDYIEKHLSERITLAHIAEHVHYSRSYVTEQFQKAAGMSVASYISERKIEAAKEYLIQGNMSVSQISEKLGFSTVQYFSKCFKDAVGISPSLYSHSIHL
;
A
#
# COMPACT_ATOMS: atom_id res chain seq x y z
N MET A 1 -20.39 14.57 42.86
CA MET A 1 -19.72 13.99 41.70
C MET A 1 -19.36 12.56 42.09
N GLU A 2 -20.07 11.57 41.52
CA GLU A 2 -19.72 10.16 41.73
C GLU A 2 -18.36 9.89 41.08
N ASN A 3 -17.43 9.35 41.86
CA ASN A 3 -16.13 8.92 41.34
C ASN A 3 -16.36 7.67 40.47
N LEU A 4 -16.33 7.87 39.14
CA LEU A 4 -16.32 6.77 38.17
C LEU A 4 -15.00 5.98 38.32
N THR A 5 -15.08 4.78 38.82
CA THR A 5 -13.95 3.84 38.90
C THR A 5 -13.92 2.99 37.63
N PHE A 6 -12.86 3.12 36.82
CA PHE A 6 -12.64 2.33 35.61
C PHE A 6 -11.85 1.06 35.96
N GLN A 7 -12.35 -0.11 35.53
CA GLN A 7 -11.60 -1.37 35.64
C GLN A 7 -10.68 -1.53 34.40
N LYS A 8 -9.42 -1.95 34.67
CA LYS A 8 -8.47 -2.29 33.60
C LYS A 8 -8.77 -3.69 33.08
N TYR A 9 -9.00 -3.82 31.78
CA TYR A 9 -9.13 -5.11 31.11
C TYR A 9 -7.82 -5.45 30.38
N LYS A 10 -7.23 -6.62 30.70
CA LYS A 10 -6.01 -7.09 30.01
C LYS A 10 -6.40 -7.76 28.71
N MET A 11 -5.97 -7.18 27.60
CA MET A 11 -6.16 -7.76 26.26
C MET A 11 -5.41 -9.09 26.14
N ARG A 12 -6.01 -10.05 25.46
CA ARG A 12 -5.39 -11.36 25.16
C ARG A 12 -4.67 -11.27 23.83
N GLU A 13 -3.41 -11.66 23.82
CA GLU A 13 -2.59 -11.84 22.63
C GLU A 13 -2.65 -13.32 22.23
N ILE A 14 -2.96 -13.62 20.97
CA ILE A 14 -3.04 -15.00 20.46
C ILE A 14 -1.84 -15.37 19.61
N LEU A 15 -1.21 -14.40 18.97
CA LEU A 15 0.04 -14.56 18.24
C LEU A 15 0.88 -13.29 18.37
N ARG A 16 2.18 -13.45 18.26
CA ARG A 16 3.15 -12.36 18.28
C ARG A 16 4.28 -12.66 17.31
N ILE A 17 4.58 -11.67 16.46
CA ILE A 17 5.74 -11.73 15.57
C ILE A 17 6.89 -11.03 16.27
N SER A 18 8.02 -11.74 16.40
CA SER A 18 9.22 -11.19 17.03
C SER A 18 10.24 -10.65 16.04
N ASN A 19 10.38 -11.29 14.88
CA ASN A 19 11.41 -10.96 13.90
C ASN A 19 10.92 -11.22 12.47
N LEU A 20 11.41 -10.42 11.53
CA LEU A 20 11.42 -10.74 10.11
C LEU A 20 12.76 -11.40 9.75
N ILE A 21 12.74 -12.37 8.83
CA ILE A 21 13.94 -13.08 8.34
C ILE A 21 14.22 -12.73 6.90
N SER A 22 13.20 -12.66 6.06
CA SER A 22 13.33 -12.24 4.67
C SER A 22 11.99 -11.70 4.15
N ALA A 23 12.04 -10.86 3.12
CA ALA A 23 10.86 -10.41 2.41
C ALA A 23 11.20 -10.20 0.92
N HIS A 24 10.45 -10.86 0.03
CA HIS A 24 10.66 -10.81 -1.41
C HIS A 24 9.34 -10.56 -2.12
N TYR A 25 9.30 -9.50 -2.92
CA TYR A 25 8.18 -9.24 -3.81
C TYR A 25 8.65 -9.26 -5.25
N PHE A 26 8.18 -10.24 -5.99
CA PHE A 26 8.55 -10.44 -7.38
C PHE A 26 7.34 -10.21 -8.28
N SER A 27 7.53 -9.46 -9.36
CA SER A 27 6.55 -9.29 -10.43
C SER A 27 7.14 -9.73 -11.76
N ASN A 28 6.34 -10.42 -12.57
CA ASN A 28 6.71 -10.88 -13.90
C ASN A 28 7.98 -11.78 -13.92
N GLN A 29 8.13 -12.64 -12.91
CA GLN A 29 9.20 -13.62 -12.85
C GLN A 29 8.93 -14.79 -13.79
N LYS A 30 9.97 -15.21 -14.50
CA LYS A 30 9.96 -16.37 -15.40
C LYS A 30 11.15 -17.27 -15.09
N ASN A 31 10.92 -18.58 -15.13
CA ASN A 31 11.97 -19.59 -14.90
C ASN A 31 12.75 -19.34 -13.58
N TYR A 32 12.02 -18.88 -12.55
CA TYR A 32 12.61 -18.65 -11.24
C TYR A 32 12.46 -19.91 -10.37
N GLN A 33 13.52 -20.29 -9.71
CA GLN A 33 13.52 -21.41 -8.76
C GLN A 33 14.45 -21.10 -7.60
N THR A 34 13.97 -21.33 -6.37
CA THR A 34 14.83 -21.29 -5.20
C THR A 34 15.54 -22.65 -5.01
N PRO A 35 16.74 -22.68 -4.44
CA PRO A 35 17.33 -23.93 -3.96
C PRO A 35 16.50 -24.51 -2.80
N ASP A 36 16.70 -25.79 -2.51
CA ASP A 36 16.20 -26.40 -1.26
C ASP A 36 16.78 -25.66 -0.05
N HIS A 37 15.90 -25.20 0.81
CA HIS A 37 16.28 -24.49 2.05
C HIS A 37 15.29 -24.78 3.17
N LEU A 38 15.65 -24.41 4.38
CA LEU A 38 14.78 -24.45 5.56
C LEU A 38 15.12 -23.28 6.48
N HIS A 39 14.16 -22.89 7.28
CA HIS A 39 14.34 -21.96 8.39
C HIS A 39 14.26 -22.70 9.71
N GLU A 40 15.23 -22.51 10.62
CA GLU A 40 15.25 -23.21 11.92
C GLU A 40 14.09 -22.79 12.83
N GLU A 41 13.73 -21.50 12.82
CA GLU A 41 12.75 -20.91 13.74
C GLU A 41 11.62 -20.14 13.05
N ALA A 42 11.78 -19.85 11.75
CA ALA A 42 10.83 -18.99 11.05
C ALA A 42 9.79 -19.80 10.27
N TRP A 43 8.59 -19.25 10.25
CA TRP A 43 7.56 -19.54 9.28
C TRP A 43 7.86 -18.78 8.00
N GLU A 44 7.59 -19.37 6.87
CA GLU A 44 7.57 -18.68 5.59
C GLU A 44 6.21 -18.83 4.95
N PHE A 45 5.67 -17.74 4.40
CA PHE A 45 4.54 -17.88 3.51
C PHE A 45 4.89 -17.51 2.08
N VAL A 46 4.25 -18.21 1.14
CA VAL A 46 4.27 -17.91 -0.28
C VAL A 46 2.87 -17.50 -0.70
N PHE A 47 2.70 -16.26 -1.14
CA PHE A 47 1.46 -15.72 -1.65
C PHE A 47 1.54 -15.51 -3.15
N CYS A 48 0.67 -16.18 -3.92
CA CYS A 48 0.51 -15.98 -5.34
C CYS A 48 -0.54 -14.89 -5.59
N SER A 49 -0.10 -13.69 -5.95
CA SER A 49 -1.00 -12.59 -6.29
C SER A 49 -1.61 -12.78 -7.68
N GLN A 50 -0.79 -13.22 -8.65
CA GLN A 50 -1.17 -13.49 -10.03
C GLN A 50 -0.31 -14.61 -10.60
N GLY A 51 -0.86 -15.42 -11.51
CA GLY A 51 -0.14 -16.50 -12.17
C GLY A 51 -0.22 -17.83 -11.41
N MET A 52 0.89 -18.57 -11.41
CA MET A 52 0.98 -19.89 -10.83
C MET A 52 2.36 -20.11 -10.20
N ILE A 53 2.39 -20.69 -8.99
CA ILE A 53 3.62 -21.03 -8.27
C ILE A 53 3.56 -22.51 -7.91
N HIS A 54 4.61 -23.25 -8.29
CA HIS A 54 4.86 -24.60 -7.81
C HIS A 54 5.70 -24.51 -6.53
N THR A 55 5.20 -25.01 -5.43
CA THR A 55 5.92 -25.06 -4.16
C THR A 55 6.06 -26.51 -3.72
N PHE A 56 7.24 -26.84 -3.24
CA PHE A 56 7.61 -28.20 -2.84
C PHE A 56 7.91 -28.20 -1.34
N GLN A 57 7.36 -29.15 -0.61
CA GLN A 57 7.53 -29.26 0.82
C GLN A 57 7.58 -30.73 1.23
N GLY A 58 8.69 -31.16 1.83
CA GLY A 58 8.86 -32.56 2.23
C GLY A 58 8.72 -33.56 1.09
N GLY A 59 9.03 -33.15 -0.16
CA GLY A 59 8.90 -33.97 -1.35
C GLY A 59 7.51 -33.95 -2.02
N GLU A 60 6.54 -33.26 -1.43
CA GLU A 60 5.21 -33.07 -2.03
C GLU A 60 5.15 -31.76 -2.80
N GLU A 61 4.63 -31.81 -4.03
CA GLU A 61 4.35 -30.64 -4.84
C GLU A 61 2.95 -30.09 -4.55
N ARG A 62 2.85 -28.78 -4.45
CA ARG A 62 1.59 -28.04 -4.35
C ARG A 62 1.61 -26.84 -5.29
N VAL A 63 0.48 -26.57 -5.92
CA VAL A 63 0.36 -25.48 -6.90
C VAL A 63 -0.53 -24.38 -6.35
N LEU A 64 0.06 -23.21 -6.18
CA LEU A 64 -0.67 -21.98 -5.81
C LEU A 64 -1.11 -21.25 -7.07
N LYS A 65 -2.37 -20.82 -7.08
CA LYS A 65 -2.99 -19.99 -8.13
C LYS A 65 -3.30 -18.60 -7.58
N ASN A 66 -3.88 -17.75 -8.43
CA ASN A 66 -4.26 -16.39 -8.06
C ASN A 66 -4.95 -16.30 -6.71
N ASN A 67 -4.45 -15.41 -5.86
CA ASN A 67 -4.97 -15.12 -4.52
C ASN A 67 -4.93 -16.32 -3.56
N GLN A 68 -3.97 -17.20 -3.73
CA GLN A 68 -3.73 -18.32 -2.82
C GLN A 68 -2.43 -18.14 -2.06
N ILE A 69 -2.40 -18.62 -0.83
CA ILE A 69 -1.27 -18.58 0.08
C ILE A 69 -1.06 -19.96 0.73
N LEU A 70 0.20 -20.29 0.95
CA LEU A 70 0.64 -21.49 1.69
C LEU A 70 1.70 -21.08 2.71
N PHE A 71 1.74 -21.79 3.84
CA PHE A 71 2.72 -21.62 4.89
C PHE A 71 3.65 -22.82 5.01
N HIS A 72 4.97 -22.54 5.01
CA HIS A 72 6.02 -23.50 5.34
C HIS A 72 6.38 -23.34 6.82
N PRO A 73 6.21 -24.39 7.65
CA PRO A 73 6.59 -24.32 9.04
C PRO A 73 8.10 -24.39 9.24
N PRO A 74 8.61 -23.96 10.40
CA PRO A 74 10.01 -24.13 10.78
C PRO A 74 10.51 -25.57 10.58
N LYS A 75 11.80 -25.71 10.25
CA LYS A 75 12.51 -27.01 10.08
C LYS A 75 11.98 -27.89 8.95
N THR A 76 11.28 -27.32 8.02
CA THR A 76 10.76 -28.04 6.85
C THR A 76 11.50 -27.62 5.60
N ILE A 77 12.13 -28.59 4.91
CA ILE A 77 12.81 -28.35 3.63
C ILE A 77 11.75 -28.01 2.58
N HIS A 78 11.95 -26.90 1.90
CA HIS A 78 11.06 -26.43 0.84
C HIS A 78 11.81 -25.65 -0.23
N HIS A 79 11.18 -25.53 -1.39
CA HIS A 79 11.58 -24.65 -2.48
C HIS A 79 10.35 -24.26 -3.29
N LEU A 80 10.49 -23.24 -4.14
CA LEU A 80 9.46 -22.85 -5.08
C LEU A 80 10.01 -22.75 -6.50
N LYS A 81 9.11 -22.90 -7.48
CA LYS A 81 9.39 -22.76 -8.90
C LYS A 81 8.29 -22.01 -9.59
N VAL A 82 8.65 -21.13 -10.51
CA VAL A 82 7.76 -20.34 -11.36
C VAL A 82 8.18 -20.51 -12.81
N ASP A 83 7.25 -20.96 -13.64
CA ASP A 83 7.49 -21.19 -15.07
C ASP A 83 6.94 -20.05 -15.97
N ASP A 84 5.94 -19.29 -15.49
CA ASP A 84 5.20 -18.29 -16.27
C ASP A 84 5.66 -16.84 -15.97
N GLU A 85 5.87 -16.05 -17.03
CA GLU A 85 6.25 -14.63 -16.96
C GLU A 85 5.20 -13.72 -16.29
N SER A 86 3.95 -14.16 -16.20
CA SER A 86 2.87 -13.37 -15.60
C SER A 86 2.77 -13.51 -14.09
N THR A 87 3.66 -14.28 -13.45
CA THR A 87 3.55 -14.58 -12.02
C THR A 87 4.04 -13.42 -11.15
N THR A 88 3.18 -13.03 -10.22
CA THR A 88 3.48 -12.04 -9.17
C THR A 88 3.30 -12.71 -7.81
N MET A 89 4.32 -12.62 -6.96
CA MET A 89 4.33 -13.28 -5.67
C MET A 89 4.95 -12.42 -4.56
N LEU A 90 4.52 -12.71 -3.33
CA LEU A 90 5.15 -12.22 -2.10
C LEU A 90 5.58 -13.44 -1.28
N VAL A 91 6.86 -13.49 -0.94
CA VAL A 91 7.44 -14.48 -0.02
C VAL A 91 7.92 -13.70 1.21
N LEU A 92 7.50 -14.13 2.40
CA LEU A 92 7.88 -13.46 3.64
C LEU A 92 8.12 -14.48 4.75
N SER A 93 9.30 -14.40 5.35
CA SER A 93 9.72 -15.29 6.43
C SER A 93 9.81 -14.50 7.74
N PHE A 94 9.21 -15.05 8.80
CA PHE A 94 9.09 -14.38 10.10
C PHE A 94 9.09 -15.37 11.26
N VAL A 95 9.54 -14.92 12.42
CA VAL A 95 9.53 -15.72 13.65
C VAL A 95 8.22 -15.50 14.41
N CYS A 96 7.49 -16.60 14.61
CA CYS A 96 6.29 -16.63 15.45
C CYS A 96 6.22 -17.98 16.20
N THR A 97 6.32 -17.95 17.51
CA THR A 97 6.32 -19.15 18.36
C THR A 97 4.93 -19.57 18.81
N SER A 98 3.88 -18.86 18.38
CA SER A 98 2.51 -19.13 18.78
C SER A 98 1.97 -20.42 18.16
N GLU A 99 1.49 -21.35 18.98
CA GLU A 99 0.98 -22.66 18.55
C GLU A 99 -0.19 -22.56 17.55
N VAL A 100 -0.94 -21.45 17.57
CA VAL A 100 -2.06 -21.22 16.62
C VAL A 100 -1.61 -21.21 15.17
N MET A 101 -0.33 -20.94 14.88
CA MET A 101 0.22 -20.98 13.52
C MET A 101 0.13 -22.38 12.89
N LYS A 102 0.12 -23.44 13.70
CA LYS A 102 -0.05 -24.82 13.20
C LYS A 102 -1.38 -25.04 12.47
N LEU A 103 -2.38 -24.19 12.73
CA LEU A 103 -3.66 -24.22 12.03
C LEU A 103 -3.55 -23.76 10.57
N LEU A 104 -2.49 -23.06 10.19
CA LEU A 104 -2.26 -22.57 8.83
C LEU A 104 -1.35 -23.50 8.02
N GLN A 105 -0.66 -24.46 8.67
CA GLN A 105 0.24 -25.36 7.97
C GLN A 105 -0.49 -26.35 7.06
N ASN A 106 0.15 -26.74 5.96
CA ASN A 106 -0.36 -27.74 5.03
C ASN A 106 -1.70 -27.43 4.37
N GLN A 107 -2.13 -26.16 4.37
CA GLN A 107 -3.36 -25.71 3.75
C GLN A 107 -3.08 -24.64 2.70
N ILE A 108 -3.71 -24.77 1.54
CA ILE A 108 -3.81 -23.69 0.57
C ILE A 108 -5.05 -22.87 0.93
N LEU A 109 -4.82 -21.63 1.37
CA LEU A 109 -5.89 -20.71 1.77
C LEU A 109 -6.12 -19.67 0.67
N LYS A 110 -7.36 -19.18 0.57
CA LYS A 110 -7.67 -18.04 -0.29
C LYS A 110 -7.50 -16.76 0.50
N VAL A 111 -6.82 -15.81 -0.12
CA VAL A 111 -6.67 -14.44 0.39
C VAL A 111 -7.75 -13.57 -0.23
N ASP A 112 -8.61 -13.01 0.60
CA ASP A 112 -9.68 -12.12 0.16
C ASP A 112 -9.16 -10.70 -0.16
N GLN A 113 -10.05 -9.81 -0.62
CA GLN A 113 -9.68 -8.47 -1.02
C GLN A 113 -9.14 -7.62 0.16
N SER A 114 -9.69 -7.77 1.37
CA SER A 114 -9.23 -7.02 2.54
C SER A 114 -7.86 -7.50 3.02
N GLN A 115 -7.64 -8.81 3.02
CA GLN A 115 -6.36 -9.43 3.34
C GLN A 115 -5.27 -9.06 2.31
N ARG A 116 -5.62 -9.01 1.02
CA ARG A 116 -4.69 -8.52 -0.02
C ARG A 116 -4.23 -7.08 0.23
N ARG A 117 -5.13 -6.20 0.67
CA ARG A 117 -4.76 -4.82 1.01
C ARG A 117 -3.78 -4.79 2.18
N MET A 118 -3.97 -5.62 3.19
CA MET A 118 -3.01 -5.72 4.29
C MET A 118 -1.63 -6.13 3.78
N LEU A 119 -1.53 -7.10 2.87
CA LEU A 119 -0.26 -7.48 2.24
C LEU A 119 0.38 -6.33 1.47
N MET A 120 -0.42 -5.54 0.74
CA MET A 120 0.09 -4.36 0.02
C MET A 120 0.63 -3.28 0.98
N VAL A 121 -0.05 -3.06 2.12
CA VAL A 121 0.47 -2.15 3.15
C VAL A 121 1.77 -2.68 3.76
N ILE A 122 1.88 -3.98 4.02
CA ILE A 122 3.12 -4.60 4.50
C ILE A 122 4.26 -4.34 3.50
N ILE A 123 4.04 -4.55 2.19
CA ILE A 123 5.03 -4.26 1.15
C ILE A 123 5.45 -2.79 1.18
N GLN A 124 4.50 -1.88 1.31
CA GLN A 124 4.79 -0.45 1.41
C GLN A 124 5.61 -0.10 2.65
N GLU A 125 5.22 -0.61 3.82
CA GLU A 125 5.93 -0.32 5.07
C GLU A 125 7.33 -0.97 5.11
N LEU A 126 7.54 -2.09 4.42
CA LEU A 126 8.88 -2.65 4.22
C LEU A 126 9.79 -1.66 3.47
N GLY A 127 9.31 -1.03 2.39
CA GLY A 127 10.06 0.02 1.70
C GLY A 127 10.24 1.31 2.50
N ASN A 128 9.31 1.63 3.42
CA ASN A 128 9.43 2.76 4.34
C ASN A 128 10.47 2.52 5.45
N ALA A 129 10.63 1.27 5.88
CA ALA A 129 11.53 0.89 6.97
C ALA A 129 12.94 0.56 6.51
N PHE A 130 13.09 -0.08 5.35
CA PHE A 130 14.35 -0.68 4.91
C PHE A 130 14.80 -0.17 3.53
N GLU A 131 16.11 -0.25 3.29
CA GLU A 131 16.68 0.03 1.97
C GLU A 131 16.25 -1.04 0.96
N LEU A 132 15.83 -0.60 -0.23
CA LEU A 132 15.49 -1.49 -1.34
C LEU A 132 16.67 -1.54 -2.31
N HIS A 133 17.10 -2.73 -2.73
CA HIS A 133 18.10 -2.90 -3.78
C HIS A 133 17.45 -2.66 -5.16
N ASP A 134 17.98 -1.68 -5.89
CA ASP A 134 17.53 -1.32 -7.26
C ASP A 134 16.00 -1.09 -7.38
N GLY A 135 15.37 -0.64 -6.29
CA GLY A 135 13.93 -0.43 -6.23
C GLY A 135 13.09 -1.71 -6.15
N HIS A 136 13.73 -2.87 -5.97
CA HIS A 136 13.07 -4.15 -5.77
C HIS A 136 13.00 -4.52 -4.30
N LEU A 137 11.85 -5.05 -3.87
CA LEU A 137 11.70 -5.60 -2.52
C LEU A 137 12.33 -7.01 -2.49
N GLU A 138 13.62 -7.06 -2.19
CA GLU A 138 14.39 -8.28 -1.99
C GLU A 138 15.25 -8.08 -0.72
N LEU A 139 14.65 -8.36 0.43
CA LEU A 139 15.24 -8.15 1.74
C LEU A 139 15.71 -9.51 2.31
N ILE A 140 16.99 -9.76 2.25
CA ILE A 140 17.67 -10.87 2.94
C ILE A 140 18.42 -10.31 4.14
N ASP A 141 19.11 -9.18 3.93
CA ASP A 141 19.77 -8.40 4.97
C ASP A 141 19.01 -7.09 5.16
N PHE A 142 18.45 -6.89 6.36
CA PHE A 142 17.65 -5.71 6.67
C PHE A 142 18.54 -4.54 7.04
N HIS A 143 18.80 -3.64 6.08
CA HIS A 143 19.42 -2.34 6.32
C HIS A 143 18.33 -1.28 6.46
N SER A 144 18.40 -0.51 7.56
CA SER A 144 17.45 0.57 7.80
C SER A 144 17.48 1.60 6.67
N ASN A 145 16.32 2.05 6.21
CA ASN A 145 16.23 3.15 5.28
C ASN A 145 16.90 4.40 5.86
N PRO A 146 17.78 5.11 5.13
CA PRO A 146 18.40 6.36 5.61
C PRO A 146 17.41 7.42 6.08
N ASN A 147 16.19 7.40 5.56
CA ASN A 147 15.09 8.28 5.94
C ASN A 147 13.84 7.47 6.29
N PRO A 148 13.84 6.70 7.38
CA PRO A 148 12.76 5.79 7.72
C PRO A 148 11.50 6.56 8.09
N VAL A 149 10.35 6.06 7.67
CA VAL A 149 9.07 6.59 8.11
C VAL A 149 8.81 6.19 9.55
N LEU A 150 8.42 7.14 10.40
CA LEU A 150 8.16 6.88 11.82
C LEU A 150 7.16 5.75 12.02
N GLY A 151 7.56 4.72 12.74
CA GLY A 151 6.71 3.59 13.10
C GLY A 151 6.51 2.55 11.99
N ALA A 152 7.23 2.62 10.86
CA ALA A 152 7.09 1.69 9.74
C ALA A 152 7.27 0.23 10.18
N GLU A 153 8.31 -0.10 10.94
CA GLU A 153 8.52 -1.47 11.46
C GLU A 153 7.38 -1.95 12.34
N GLN A 154 6.83 -1.07 13.20
CA GLN A 154 5.67 -1.41 14.02
C GLN A 154 4.43 -1.63 13.16
N MET A 155 4.24 -0.85 12.10
CA MET A 155 3.13 -1.03 11.16
C MET A 155 3.24 -2.36 10.41
N ILE A 156 4.44 -2.79 10.00
CA ILE A 156 4.66 -4.12 9.43
C ILE A 156 4.15 -5.19 10.41
N THR A 157 4.56 -5.13 11.66
CA THR A 157 4.16 -6.10 12.69
C THR A 157 2.64 -6.10 12.89
N CYS A 158 2.02 -4.94 13.06
CA CYS A 158 0.57 -4.81 13.28
C CYS A 158 -0.25 -5.37 12.10
N TYR A 159 0.15 -5.04 10.87
CA TYR A 159 -0.56 -5.53 9.68
C TYR A 159 -0.34 -7.02 9.45
N LEU A 160 0.86 -7.53 9.70
CA LEU A 160 1.16 -8.94 9.54
C LEU A 160 0.41 -9.78 10.58
N GLU A 161 0.40 -9.37 11.85
CA GLU A 161 -0.41 -10.02 12.89
C GLU A 161 -1.90 -9.97 12.58
N GLY A 162 -2.42 -8.82 12.16
CA GLY A 162 -3.82 -8.67 11.74
C GLY A 162 -4.19 -9.56 10.55
N PHE A 163 -3.31 -9.66 9.55
CA PHE A 163 -3.45 -10.53 8.40
C PHE A 163 -3.50 -12.01 8.80
N LEU A 164 -2.56 -12.46 9.64
CA LEU A 164 -2.52 -13.84 10.13
C LEU A 164 -3.75 -14.19 10.98
N ILE A 165 -4.21 -13.28 11.84
CA ILE A 165 -5.45 -13.45 12.61
C ILE A 165 -6.66 -13.60 11.67
N GLY A 166 -6.71 -12.81 10.58
CA GLY A 166 -7.75 -12.94 9.54
C GLY A 166 -7.77 -14.33 8.93
N LEU A 167 -6.60 -14.85 8.50
CA LEU A 167 -6.48 -16.20 7.94
C LEU A 167 -6.82 -17.30 8.95
N LEU A 168 -6.42 -17.16 10.22
CA LEU A 168 -6.76 -18.11 11.28
C LEU A 168 -8.27 -18.19 11.50
N ARG A 169 -8.97 -17.06 11.46
CA ARG A 169 -10.44 -17.03 11.54
C ARG A 169 -11.09 -17.73 10.34
N ASP A 170 -10.53 -17.54 9.15
CA ASP A 170 -11.01 -18.22 7.95
C ASP A 170 -10.76 -19.73 8.01
N ALA A 171 -9.59 -20.16 8.44
CA ALA A 171 -9.22 -21.57 8.58
C ALA A 171 -10.07 -22.31 9.64
N THR A 172 -10.49 -21.59 10.68
CA THR A 172 -11.30 -22.17 11.77
C THR A 172 -12.81 -21.96 11.61
N HIS A 173 -13.26 -21.43 10.47
CA HIS A 173 -14.66 -21.09 10.21
C HIS A 173 -15.31 -20.15 11.24
N GLN A 174 -14.51 -19.40 12.01
CA GLN A 174 -15.00 -18.43 12.99
C GLN A 174 -15.39 -17.08 12.32
N LYS A 175 -16.03 -17.14 11.16
CA LYS A 175 -16.39 -15.94 10.36
C LYS A 175 -17.53 -15.10 10.93
N GLU A 176 -18.22 -15.52 11.97
CA GLU A 176 -19.51 -14.94 12.36
C GLU A 176 -19.45 -13.69 13.25
N GLN A 177 -18.30 -13.28 13.73
CA GLN A 177 -18.17 -11.96 14.31
C GLN A 177 -17.46 -11.03 13.33
N LYS A 178 -18.25 -10.38 12.48
CA LYS A 178 -17.80 -9.29 11.64
C LYS A 178 -17.14 -8.22 12.54
N TRP A 179 -15.84 -8.30 12.70
CA TRP A 179 -15.08 -7.08 12.87
C TRP A 179 -15.39 -6.24 11.65
N ASP A 180 -15.76 -5.01 11.88
CA ASP A 180 -16.12 -4.10 10.81
C ASP A 180 -14.89 -3.85 9.93
N ALA A 181 -14.62 -4.82 9.04
CA ALA A 181 -13.58 -4.70 8.00
C ALA A 181 -13.79 -3.41 7.19
N VAL A 182 -15.03 -2.94 7.13
CA VAL A 182 -15.44 -1.66 6.54
C VAL A 182 -14.74 -0.47 7.24
N THR A 183 -14.55 -0.52 8.55
CA THR A 183 -13.89 0.59 9.29
C THR A 183 -12.38 0.61 9.01
N LEU A 184 -11.71 -0.55 8.98
CA LEU A 184 -10.28 -0.62 8.64
C LEU A 184 -10.06 -0.33 7.15
N GLU A 185 -10.90 -0.87 6.28
CA GLU A 185 -10.90 -0.59 4.85
C GLU A 185 -11.04 0.91 4.57
N LYS A 186 -12.01 1.55 5.20
CA LYS A 186 -12.26 2.98 5.08
C LYS A 186 -11.10 3.83 5.64
N ALA A 187 -10.47 3.37 6.72
CA ALA A 187 -9.29 4.03 7.28
C ALA A 187 -8.09 3.97 6.33
N LEU A 188 -7.86 2.80 5.68
CA LEU A 188 -6.78 2.63 4.70
C LEU A 188 -7.04 3.40 3.40
N GLU A 189 -8.28 3.38 2.90
CA GLU A 189 -8.70 4.19 1.74
C GLU A 189 -8.52 5.69 2.02
N ASN A 190 -8.90 6.14 3.20
CA ASN A 190 -8.74 7.52 3.64
C ASN A 190 -7.25 7.91 3.78
N ARG A 191 -6.40 7.01 4.26
CA ARG A 191 -4.96 7.26 4.36
C ARG A 191 -4.31 7.39 2.98
N LEU A 192 -4.56 6.44 2.07
CA LEU A 192 -4.04 6.54 0.71
C LEU A 192 -4.50 7.81 0.00
N ALA A 193 -5.78 8.18 0.16
CA ALA A 193 -6.29 9.43 -0.39
C ALA A 193 -5.62 10.65 0.23
N SER A 194 -5.31 10.62 1.53
CA SER A 194 -4.54 11.66 2.22
C SER A 194 -3.14 11.78 1.66
N ASP A 195 -2.41 10.67 1.54
CA ASP A 195 -1.04 10.65 1.02
C ASP A 195 -0.97 11.19 -0.42
N ILE A 196 -1.96 10.85 -1.26
CA ILE A 196 -2.09 11.39 -2.62
C ILE A 196 -2.34 12.91 -2.59
N LYS A 197 -3.23 13.38 -1.72
CA LYS A 197 -3.51 14.82 -1.56
C LYS A 197 -2.26 15.57 -1.09
N ASP A 198 -1.57 15.05 -0.10
CA ASP A 198 -0.34 15.65 0.45
C ASP A 198 0.76 15.75 -0.61
N TYR A 199 0.91 14.70 -1.44
CA TYR A 199 1.81 14.75 -2.58
C TYR A 199 1.44 15.86 -3.57
N ILE A 200 0.17 15.94 -3.94
CA ILE A 200 -0.34 16.97 -4.87
C ILE A 200 -0.08 18.37 -4.31
N GLU A 201 -0.39 18.62 -3.04
CA GLU A 201 -0.16 19.92 -2.40
C GLU A 201 1.33 20.34 -2.42
N LYS A 202 2.23 19.41 -2.14
CA LYS A 202 3.68 19.67 -2.15
C LYS A 202 4.24 19.94 -3.55
N HIS A 203 3.59 19.46 -4.60
CA HIS A 203 4.08 19.53 -5.98
C HIS A 203 3.22 20.39 -6.91
N LEU A 204 2.35 21.26 -6.35
CA LEU A 204 1.43 22.09 -7.17
C LEU A 204 2.11 22.95 -8.22
N SER A 205 3.37 23.35 -7.96
CA SER A 205 4.21 24.11 -8.90
C SER A 205 4.80 23.26 -10.05
N GLU A 206 4.58 21.96 -10.03
CA GLU A 206 5.16 21.03 -10.98
C GLU A 206 4.10 20.45 -11.94
N ARG A 207 4.58 19.77 -12.98
CA ARG A 207 3.72 18.96 -13.85
C ARG A 207 3.44 17.61 -13.18
N ILE A 208 2.40 17.54 -12.36
CA ILE A 208 1.98 16.31 -11.69
C ILE A 208 1.34 15.36 -12.72
N THR A 209 1.76 14.09 -12.72
CA THR A 209 1.15 13.02 -13.51
C THR A 209 0.68 11.89 -12.59
N LEU A 210 -0.30 11.10 -13.04
CA LEU A 210 -0.74 9.91 -12.33
C LEU A 210 0.41 8.90 -12.13
N ALA A 211 1.40 8.89 -13.04
CA ALA A 211 2.59 8.05 -12.90
C ALA A 211 3.44 8.47 -11.69
N HIS A 212 3.72 9.76 -11.55
CA HIS A 212 4.49 10.29 -10.42
C HIS A 212 3.80 10.00 -9.08
N ILE A 213 2.48 10.14 -9.02
CA ILE A 213 1.70 9.83 -7.82
C ILE A 213 1.76 8.34 -7.52
N ALA A 214 1.53 7.47 -8.51
CA ALA A 214 1.56 6.03 -8.36
C ALA A 214 2.93 5.51 -7.88
N GLU A 215 3.99 6.08 -8.41
CA GLU A 215 5.37 5.82 -7.97
C GLU A 215 5.60 6.25 -6.53
N HIS A 216 5.18 7.47 -6.16
CA HIS A 216 5.34 8.00 -4.80
C HIS A 216 4.59 7.16 -3.75
N VAL A 217 3.36 6.75 -4.05
CA VAL A 217 2.56 5.93 -3.11
C VAL A 217 2.78 4.43 -3.28
N HIS A 218 3.70 4.01 -4.17
CA HIS A 218 4.06 2.62 -4.45
C HIS A 218 2.87 1.71 -4.82
N TYR A 219 1.90 2.26 -5.56
CA TYR A 219 0.74 1.52 -6.07
C TYR A 219 0.63 1.60 -7.59
N SER A 220 -0.12 0.67 -8.20
CA SER A 220 -0.43 0.76 -9.63
C SER A 220 -1.33 1.96 -9.93
N ARG A 221 -1.19 2.54 -11.14
CA ARG A 221 -2.04 3.67 -11.59
C ARG A 221 -3.53 3.37 -11.52
N SER A 222 -3.92 2.15 -11.87
CA SER A 222 -5.31 1.71 -11.81
C SER A 222 -5.83 1.70 -10.38
N TYR A 223 -5.05 1.19 -9.45
CA TYR A 223 -5.40 1.15 -8.03
C TYR A 223 -5.51 2.56 -7.42
N VAL A 224 -4.53 3.44 -7.70
CA VAL A 224 -4.56 4.86 -7.27
C VAL A 224 -5.82 5.55 -7.80
N THR A 225 -6.16 5.36 -9.08
CA THR A 225 -7.35 5.97 -9.69
C THR A 225 -8.63 5.49 -9.01
N GLU A 226 -8.78 4.19 -8.82
CA GLU A 226 -9.98 3.60 -8.23
C GLU A 226 -10.16 4.01 -6.78
N GLN A 227 -9.10 3.89 -5.96
CA GLN A 227 -9.19 4.18 -4.53
C GLN A 227 -9.38 5.67 -4.26
N PHE A 228 -8.67 6.54 -5.00
CA PHE A 228 -8.85 7.98 -4.86
C PHE A 228 -10.27 8.41 -5.26
N GLN A 229 -10.80 7.87 -6.37
CA GLN A 229 -12.18 8.14 -6.79
C GLN A 229 -13.20 7.73 -5.73
N LYS A 230 -13.00 6.57 -5.08
CA LYS A 230 -13.89 6.10 -3.99
C LYS A 230 -13.82 7.01 -2.77
N ALA A 231 -12.60 7.39 -2.35
CA ALA A 231 -12.39 8.14 -1.12
C ALA A 231 -12.68 9.64 -1.28
N ALA A 232 -12.32 10.24 -2.42
CA ALA A 232 -12.44 11.68 -2.68
C ALA A 232 -13.72 12.06 -3.45
N GLY A 233 -14.42 11.09 -4.03
CA GLY A 233 -15.62 11.35 -4.86
C GLY A 233 -15.32 11.93 -6.24
N MET A 234 -14.04 12.15 -6.58
CA MET A 234 -13.60 12.76 -7.83
C MET A 234 -12.29 12.12 -8.33
N SER A 235 -12.00 12.32 -9.63
CA SER A 235 -10.74 11.81 -10.20
C SER A 235 -9.51 12.56 -9.66
N VAL A 236 -8.35 11.89 -9.67
CA VAL A 236 -7.05 12.51 -9.34
C VAL A 236 -6.79 13.75 -10.21
N ALA A 237 -7.08 13.67 -11.52
CA ALA A 237 -6.89 14.77 -12.45
C ALA A 237 -7.79 15.98 -12.12
N SER A 238 -9.05 15.72 -11.75
CA SER A 238 -9.99 16.77 -11.32
C SER A 238 -9.50 17.45 -10.04
N TYR A 239 -9.02 16.67 -9.07
CA TYR A 239 -8.48 17.21 -7.82
C TYR A 239 -7.24 18.08 -8.07
N ILE A 240 -6.27 17.61 -8.89
CA ILE A 240 -5.10 18.43 -9.27
C ILE A 240 -5.53 19.75 -9.91
N SER A 241 -6.49 19.69 -10.83
CA SER A 241 -7.00 20.90 -11.50
C SER A 241 -7.62 21.88 -10.50
N GLU A 242 -8.50 21.39 -9.62
CA GLU A 242 -9.14 22.19 -8.59
C GLU A 242 -8.12 22.87 -7.68
N ARG A 243 -7.12 22.11 -7.15
CA ARG A 243 -6.10 22.69 -6.26
C ARG A 243 -5.24 23.75 -6.95
N LYS A 244 -4.86 23.51 -8.21
CA LYS A 244 -4.12 24.52 -9.01
C LYS A 244 -4.95 25.77 -9.27
N ILE A 245 -6.25 25.66 -9.49
CA ILE A 245 -7.13 26.82 -9.66
C ILE A 245 -7.29 27.60 -8.35
N GLU A 246 -7.39 26.93 -7.21
CA GLU A 246 -7.43 27.63 -5.92
C GLU A 246 -6.12 28.38 -5.66
N ALA A 247 -4.96 27.76 -5.88
CA ALA A 247 -3.68 28.44 -5.78
C ALA A 247 -3.55 29.62 -6.77
N ALA A 248 -4.12 29.48 -7.99
CA ALA A 248 -4.13 30.58 -8.96
C ALA A 248 -4.96 31.78 -8.48
N LYS A 249 -6.09 31.56 -7.81
CA LYS A 249 -6.89 32.64 -7.21
C LYS A 249 -6.09 33.43 -6.18
N GLU A 250 -5.33 32.72 -5.32
CA GLU A 250 -4.49 33.38 -4.32
C GLU A 250 -3.42 34.27 -4.98
N TYR A 251 -2.72 33.78 -6.03
CA TYR A 251 -1.74 34.59 -6.76
C TYR A 251 -2.38 35.80 -7.48
N LEU A 252 -3.57 35.65 -8.06
CA LEU A 252 -4.31 36.75 -8.69
C LEU A 252 -4.75 37.81 -7.67
N ILE A 253 -5.14 37.40 -6.46
CA ILE A 253 -5.47 38.32 -5.36
C ILE A 253 -4.25 39.12 -4.89
N GLN A 254 -3.08 38.46 -4.81
CA GLN A 254 -1.82 39.12 -4.42
C GLN A 254 -1.36 40.16 -5.44
N GLY A 255 -1.77 40.03 -6.70
CA GLY A 255 -1.49 41.00 -7.76
C GLY A 255 -0.03 41.10 -8.21
N ASN A 256 0.87 40.28 -7.68
CA ASN A 256 2.32 40.36 -7.90
C ASN A 256 2.82 39.58 -9.13
N MET A 257 1.94 38.90 -9.83
CA MET A 257 2.27 38.03 -10.97
C MET A 257 1.29 38.20 -12.12
N SER A 258 1.80 38.17 -13.34
CA SER A 258 0.96 38.11 -14.54
C SER A 258 0.31 36.75 -14.71
N VAL A 259 -0.77 36.67 -15.48
CA VAL A 259 -1.49 35.43 -15.81
C VAL A 259 -0.54 34.37 -16.40
N SER A 260 0.44 34.79 -17.23
CA SER A 260 1.45 33.92 -17.83
C SER A 260 2.39 33.34 -16.77
N GLN A 261 2.87 34.17 -15.84
CA GLN A 261 3.74 33.74 -14.75
C GLN A 261 3.02 32.79 -13.79
N ILE A 262 1.73 33.02 -13.49
CA ILE A 262 0.92 32.10 -12.65
C ILE A 262 0.75 30.75 -13.35
N SER A 263 0.46 30.76 -14.66
CA SER A 263 0.34 29.54 -15.47
C SER A 263 1.62 28.69 -15.43
N GLU A 264 2.77 29.34 -15.60
CA GLU A 264 4.08 28.70 -15.55
C GLU A 264 4.40 28.17 -14.15
N LYS A 265 4.21 29.01 -13.11
CA LYS A 265 4.44 28.65 -11.71
C LYS A 265 3.61 27.46 -11.25
N LEU A 266 2.40 27.30 -11.77
CA LEU A 266 1.51 26.19 -11.45
C LEU A 266 1.68 24.99 -12.41
N GLY A 267 2.72 24.99 -13.27
CA GLY A 267 3.05 23.87 -14.15
C GLY A 267 1.95 23.52 -15.15
N PHE A 268 1.20 24.52 -15.65
CA PHE A 268 0.30 24.31 -16.78
C PHE A 268 1.09 24.25 -18.10
N SER A 269 0.65 23.40 -19.02
CA SER A 269 1.33 23.21 -20.29
C SER A 269 1.32 24.46 -21.19
N THR A 270 0.26 25.27 -21.11
CA THR A 270 0.10 26.54 -21.83
C THR A 270 -0.78 27.51 -21.05
N VAL A 271 -0.59 28.81 -21.26
CA VAL A 271 -1.44 29.87 -20.69
C VAL A 271 -2.89 29.75 -21.16
N GLN A 272 -3.09 29.33 -22.41
CA GLN A 272 -4.44 29.12 -22.96
C GLN A 272 -5.17 27.99 -22.25
N TYR A 273 -4.47 26.88 -21.99
CA TYR A 273 -5.05 25.76 -21.23
C TYR A 273 -5.38 26.14 -19.78
N PHE A 274 -4.46 26.86 -19.13
CA PHE A 274 -4.72 27.44 -17.80
C PHE A 274 -5.96 28.33 -17.82
N SER A 275 -6.04 29.30 -18.75
CA SER A 275 -7.16 30.25 -18.84
C SER A 275 -8.49 29.54 -19.08
N LYS A 276 -8.49 28.47 -19.88
CA LYS A 276 -9.66 27.62 -20.09
C LYS A 276 -10.07 26.91 -18.78
N CYS A 277 -9.15 26.20 -18.13
CA CYS A 277 -9.44 25.49 -16.87
C CYS A 277 -9.95 26.46 -15.78
N PHE A 278 -9.34 27.64 -15.67
CA PHE A 278 -9.74 28.66 -14.72
C PHE A 278 -11.16 29.17 -15.02
N LYS A 279 -11.46 29.49 -16.30
CA LYS A 279 -12.79 29.93 -16.70
C LYS A 279 -13.86 28.86 -16.49
N ASP A 280 -13.54 27.61 -16.79
CA ASP A 280 -14.46 26.48 -16.59
C ASP A 280 -14.79 26.28 -15.10
N ALA A 281 -13.83 26.50 -14.20
CA ALA A 281 -13.99 26.36 -12.77
C ALA A 281 -14.61 27.59 -12.07
N VAL A 282 -14.27 28.81 -12.54
CA VAL A 282 -14.63 30.09 -11.85
C VAL A 282 -15.73 30.86 -12.58
N GLY A 283 -15.98 30.53 -13.84
CA GLY A 283 -16.98 31.21 -14.69
C GLY A 283 -16.45 32.38 -15.48
N ILE A 284 -15.32 32.99 -15.08
CA ILE A 284 -14.70 34.14 -15.75
C ILE A 284 -13.21 33.90 -15.99
N SER A 285 -12.61 34.63 -16.93
CA SER A 285 -11.18 34.47 -17.23
C SER A 285 -10.28 34.94 -16.09
N PRO A 286 -9.03 34.43 -15.96
CA PRO A 286 -8.08 34.89 -14.94
C PRO A 286 -7.85 36.40 -14.95
N SER A 287 -7.74 37.01 -16.13
CA SER A 287 -7.53 38.45 -16.29
C SER A 287 -8.74 39.26 -15.80
N LEU A 288 -9.97 38.79 -16.09
CA LEU A 288 -11.19 39.46 -15.63
C LEU A 288 -11.36 39.28 -14.12
N TYR A 289 -11.00 38.09 -13.59
CA TYR A 289 -11.00 37.82 -12.16
C TYR A 289 -10.06 38.76 -11.40
N SER A 290 -8.80 38.90 -11.87
CA SER A 290 -7.83 39.83 -11.29
C SER A 290 -8.33 41.27 -11.32
N HIS A 291 -8.90 41.71 -12.45
CA HIS A 291 -9.43 43.07 -12.57
C HIS A 291 -10.61 43.37 -11.61
N SER A 292 -11.47 42.36 -11.40
CA SER A 292 -12.65 42.51 -10.50
C SER A 292 -12.30 42.60 -9.02
N ILE A 293 -11.10 42.18 -8.61
CA ILE A 293 -10.66 42.19 -7.21
C ILE A 293 -9.89 43.47 -6.87
N HIS A 294 -9.25 44.09 -7.87
CA HIS A 294 -8.42 45.27 -7.68
C HIS A 294 -9.12 46.58 -8.06
N LEU A 295 -10.45 46.52 -8.29
CA LEU A 295 -11.35 47.68 -8.35
C LEU A 295 -11.86 48.06 -6.94
#